data_4f953e0be2326edc3a5ebafba17049f6
#
_entry.id   4f953e0be2326edc3a5ebafba17049f6
#
_cell.length_a   1.000
_cell.length_b   1.000
_cell.length_c   1.000
_cell.angle_alpha   90.00
_cell.angle_beta   90.00
_cell.angle_gamma   90.00
#
_symmetry.space_group_name_H-M   'P 1'
#
loop_
_entity.id
_entity.type
_entity.pdbx_description
1 polymer ?
#
loop_
_entity_poly.entity_id
_entity_poly.type
_entity_poly.pdbx_seq_one_letter_code
_entity_poly.pdbx_strand_id
1 'polypeptide(L)'
;TGFLGAGKTTLLRALLSSPDAADTAVIVNEFGEIGLDHHLLVGASETMYLLENGCVCCTQRDDLEASLEDLYWARLRREIPWFSRVVVETTGLADPSGVFAMVSGDTLAGIRYVWQSVVTLVDGVNGSETLEAHAAGAQQAAMADHLIISKTDLAADIGDLRRRLQILNSDARLHQASRGALGASLDALMQPAPGADARRLGLSGGPLHDAGITSCWLHFRPSLPRLEFDAAFADLTEKFGVDLLRAKGIAHFAGDPKPSVLQYVAGGTIEITPADLAADAPAGLVVIASKVSPGEVENIFVAHGLGPYLMAEDHKGHAH
;
A
#
# COMPACT_ATOMS: atom_id res chain seq x y z
N THR A 1 -4.45 7.69 -1.54
CA THR A 1 -4.22 7.84 -2.99
C THR A 1 -5.39 7.30 -3.81
N GLY A 2 -5.27 7.28 -5.14
CA GLY A 2 -6.28 6.80 -6.11
C GLY A 2 -6.31 7.69 -7.34
N PHE A 3 -6.69 7.13 -8.49
CA PHE A 3 -6.66 7.82 -9.77
C PHE A 3 -7.56 9.08 -9.80
N LEU A 4 -7.39 9.92 -10.82
CA LEU A 4 -8.18 11.14 -11.00
C LEU A 4 -9.69 10.83 -10.97
N GLY A 5 -10.44 11.63 -10.23
CA GLY A 5 -11.89 11.48 -10.11
C GLY A 5 -12.37 10.32 -9.24
N ALA A 6 -11.51 9.52 -8.63
CA ALA A 6 -11.92 8.39 -7.77
C ALA A 6 -12.64 8.80 -6.47
N GLY A 7 -12.73 10.08 -6.15
CA GLY A 7 -13.47 10.58 -4.98
C GLY A 7 -12.65 10.67 -3.69
N LYS A 8 -11.33 10.80 -3.78
CA LYS A 8 -10.40 10.90 -2.64
C LYS A 8 -10.82 11.96 -1.63
N THR A 9 -10.90 13.19 -2.06
CA THR A 9 -11.26 14.35 -1.21
C THR A 9 -12.66 14.19 -0.61
N THR A 10 -13.62 13.62 -1.36
CA THR A 10 -14.97 13.36 -0.85
C THR A 10 -14.97 12.36 0.29
N LEU A 11 -14.25 11.24 0.13
CA LEU A 11 -14.12 10.24 1.18
C LEU A 11 -13.35 10.79 2.39
N LEU A 12 -12.24 11.51 2.14
CA LEU A 12 -11.44 12.10 3.20
C LEU A 12 -12.28 13.06 4.07
N ARG A 13 -13.10 13.93 3.45
CA ARG A 13 -14.03 14.80 4.18
C ARG A 13 -15.01 14.01 5.06
N ALA A 14 -15.58 12.94 4.52
CA ALA A 14 -16.52 12.11 5.28
C ALA A 14 -15.83 11.43 6.48
N LEU A 15 -14.63 10.92 6.31
CA LEU A 15 -13.82 10.32 7.39
C LEU A 15 -13.45 11.34 8.46
N LEU A 16 -13.04 12.54 8.04
CA LEU A 16 -12.63 13.62 8.94
C LEU A 16 -13.81 14.24 9.71
N SER A 17 -15.06 14.02 9.26
CA SER A 17 -16.25 14.44 9.99
C SER A 17 -16.60 13.50 11.14
N SER A 18 -15.90 12.39 11.29
CA SER A 18 -16.09 11.44 12.38
C SER A 18 -15.30 11.85 13.63
N PRO A 19 -15.82 11.58 14.84
CA PRO A 19 -15.11 11.89 16.10
C PRO A 19 -13.74 11.24 16.23
N ASP A 20 -13.53 10.08 15.62
CA ASP A 20 -12.25 9.36 15.62
C ASP A 20 -11.15 10.05 14.79
N ALA A 21 -11.50 11.11 14.05
CA ALA A 21 -10.52 11.91 13.31
C ALA A 21 -10.00 13.15 14.09
N ALA A 22 -10.46 13.36 15.33
CA ALA A 22 -10.19 14.59 16.09
C ALA A 22 -8.72 14.93 16.30
N ASP A 23 -7.82 13.92 16.29
CA ASP A 23 -6.38 14.07 16.47
C ASP A 23 -5.59 13.81 15.16
N THR A 24 -6.18 14.19 14.04
CA THR A 24 -5.64 13.94 12.69
C THR A 24 -5.23 15.25 12.01
N ALA A 25 -3.98 15.37 11.62
CA ALA A 25 -3.53 16.41 10.69
C ALA A 25 -3.66 15.90 9.25
N VAL A 26 -3.89 16.81 8.30
CA VAL A 26 -4.07 16.46 6.89
C VAL A 26 -3.19 17.32 6.01
N ILE A 27 -2.49 16.68 5.10
CA ILE A 27 -1.76 17.32 3.99
C ILE A 27 -2.47 16.94 2.71
N VAL A 28 -2.97 17.94 1.97
CA VAL A 28 -3.57 17.73 0.65
C VAL A 28 -2.59 18.17 -0.40
N ASN A 29 -2.15 17.22 -1.22
CA ASN A 29 -1.23 17.45 -2.32
C ASN A 29 -1.98 17.25 -3.65
N GLU A 30 -2.58 18.31 -4.21
CA GLU A 30 -3.34 18.25 -5.44
C GLU A 30 -2.78 19.18 -6.52
N PHE A 31 -2.73 18.68 -7.78
CA PHE A 31 -2.44 19.46 -8.98
C PHE A 31 -3.69 20.25 -9.38
N GLY A 32 -3.69 21.57 -9.22
CA GLY A 32 -4.78 22.40 -9.70
C GLY A 32 -4.70 23.84 -9.20
N GLU A 33 -5.26 24.75 -9.97
CA GLU A 33 -5.33 26.17 -9.63
C GLU A 33 -5.93 26.36 -8.24
N ILE A 34 -5.19 27.10 -7.44
CA ILE A 34 -5.54 27.55 -6.10
C ILE A 34 -7.00 28.03 -6.07
N GLY A 35 -7.80 27.48 -5.18
CA GLY A 35 -8.78 28.33 -4.62
C GLY A 35 -10.17 27.86 -4.30
N LEU A 36 -10.70 26.74 -4.76
CA LEU A 36 -12.12 26.42 -4.48
C LEU A 36 -12.31 25.32 -3.43
N ASP A 37 -11.39 24.40 -3.27
CA ASP A 37 -11.58 23.26 -2.37
C ASP A 37 -10.99 23.44 -0.96
N HIS A 38 -9.99 24.31 -0.79
CA HIS A 38 -9.41 24.63 0.52
C HIS A 38 -10.45 25.16 1.53
N HIS A 39 -11.34 26.04 1.09
CA HIS A 39 -12.37 26.62 1.97
C HIS A 39 -13.46 25.62 2.39
N LEU A 40 -13.58 24.49 1.71
CA LEU A 40 -14.60 23.49 1.99
C LEU A 40 -14.19 22.48 3.06
N LEU A 41 -12.89 22.35 3.36
CA LEU A 41 -12.39 21.46 4.41
C LEU A 41 -12.40 22.11 5.80
N VAL A 42 -12.37 23.44 5.88
CA VAL A 42 -12.29 24.22 7.12
C VAL A 42 -13.55 24.14 8.00
N GLY A 43 -14.65 23.58 7.50
CA GLY A 43 -15.93 23.54 8.21
C GLY A 43 -16.21 22.29 9.05
N ALA A 44 -15.34 21.29 9.05
CA ALA A 44 -15.70 19.97 9.60
C ALA A 44 -15.32 19.73 11.06
N SER A 45 -14.29 20.37 11.61
CA SER A 45 -14.03 20.43 13.06
C SER A 45 -13.00 21.54 13.39
N GLU A 46 -13.06 22.10 14.62
CA GLU A 46 -12.10 23.12 15.11
C GLU A 46 -10.66 22.58 15.26
N THR A 47 -10.41 21.32 14.96
CA THR A 47 -9.16 20.61 15.18
C THR A 47 -8.43 20.22 13.89
N MET A 48 -8.93 20.60 12.72
CA MET A 48 -8.32 20.25 11.44
C MET A 48 -7.41 21.38 10.96
N TYR A 49 -6.10 21.12 10.88
CA TYR A 49 -5.13 22.04 10.31
C TYR A 49 -4.84 21.66 8.86
N LEU A 50 -5.28 22.50 7.93
CA LEU A 50 -4.78 22.54 6.56
C LEU A 50 -3.56 23.43 6.53
N LEU A 51 -2.41 22.89 6.13
CA LEU A 51 -1.29 23.76 5.78
C LEU A 51 -1.57 24.39 4.42
N GLU A 52 -1.82 25.70 4.44
CA GLU A 52 -1.93 26.56 3.26
C GLU A 52 -0.57 26.82 2.60
N ASN A 53 0.29 25.85 2.48
CA ASN A 53 1.51 26.02 1.70
C ASN A 53 1.21 25.59 0.27
N GLY A 54 1.16 26.60 -0.61
CA GLY A 54 0.78 26.47 -1.99
C GLY A 54 1.42 25.28 -2.69
N CYS A 55 0.65 24.69 -3.56
CA CYS A 55 1.00 23.67 -4.56
C CYS A 55 2.36 23.00 -4.34
N VAL A 56 2.38 21.94 -3.55
CA VAL A 56 3.46 20.98 -3.64
C VAL A 56 3.25 20.24 -4.96
N CYS A 57 3.68 20.87 -6.04
CA CYS A 57 3.76 20.24 -7.34
C CYS A 57 4.71 19.05 -7.24
N CYS A 58 4.26 17.88 -7.65
CA CYS A 58 4.92 16.57 -7.62
C CYS A 58 6.31 16.45 -8.25
N THR A 59 7.08 17.50 -8.33
CA THR A 59 8.45 17.49 -8.82
C THR A 59 9.48 17.62 -7.70
N GLN A 60 9.06 17.91 -6.45
CA GLN A 60 10.02 18.07 -5.37
C GLN A 60 9.58 17.30 -4.13
N ARG A 61 10.28 16.21 -3.83
CA ARG A 61 10.25 15.49 -2.54
C ARG A 61 10.40 16.44 -1.36
N ASP A 62 11.17 17.50 -1.56
CA ASP A 62 11.57 18.46 -0.55
C ASP A 62 10.39 19.24 0.06
N ASP A 63 9.30 19.46 -0.71
CA ASP A 63 8.16 20.24 -0.23
C ASP A 63 7.25 19.46 0.77
N LEU A 64 7.03 18.15 0.54
CA LEU A 64 6.23 17.34 1.47
C LEU A 64 7.03 17.03 2.75
N GLU A 65 8.34 16.80 2.63
CA GLU A 65 9.22 16.63 3.77
C GLU A 65 9.23 17.89 4.64
N ALA A 66 9.39 19.07 4.03
CA ALA A 66 9.30 20.35 4.73
C ALA A 66 7.93 20.53 5.43
N SER A 67 6.83 20.15 4.77
CA SER A 67 5.49 20.22 5.36
C SER A 67 5.34 19.31 6.57
N LEU A 68 5.89 18.09 6.53
CA LEU A 68 5.90 17.17 7.67
C LEU A 68 6.76 17.70 8.81
N GLU A 69 7.91 18.31 8.50
CA GLU A 69 8.78 18.95 9.49
C GLU A 69 8.08 20.15 10.15
N ASP A 70 7.47 21.02 9.37
CA ASP A 70 6.73 22.17 9.88
C ASP A 70 5.59 21.75 10.81
N LEU A 71 4.82 20.73 10.42
CA LEU A 71 3.79 20.14 11.28
C LEU A 71 4.37 19.65 12.62
N TYR A 72 5.50 18.93 12.57
CA TYR A 72 6.15 18.43 13.77
C TYR A 72 6.56 19.55 14.71
N TRP A 73 7.22 20.59 14.18
CA TRP A 73 7.69 21.72 14.98
C TRP A 73 6.54 22.58 15.50
N ALA A 74 5.51 22.86 14.68
CA ALA A 74 4.33 23.60 15.11
C ALA A 74 3.59 22.91 16.25
N ARG A 75 3.48 21.56 16.20
CA ARG A 75 2.93 20.75 17.29
C ARG A 75 3.75 20.87 18.58
N LEU A 76 5.08 20.78 18.49
CA LEU A 76 5.96 20.90 19.65
C LEU A 76 5.90 22.28 20.28
N ARG A 77 5.81 23.33 19.46
CA ARG A 77 5.67 24.73 19.91
C ARG A 77 4.26 25.07 20.39
N ARG A 78 3.32 24.14 20.27
CA ARG A 78 1.90 24.33 20.61
C ARG A 78 1.23 25.46 19.80
N GLU A 79 1.69 25.70 18.61
CA GLU A 79 1.11 26.65 17.66
C GLU A 79 -0.13 26.07 16.99
N ILE A 80 -0.24 24.74 16.98
CA ILE A 80 -1.38 23.96 16.48
C ILE A 80 -1.81 22.95 17.54
N PRO A 81 -3.06 22.45 17.54
CA PRO A 81 -3.50 21.37 18.41
C PRO A 81 -2.63 20.14 18.27
N TRP A 82 -2.69 19.33 19.31
CA TRP A 82 -2.03 18.02 19.30
C TRP A 82 -2.67 17.11 18.27
N PHE A 83 -1.87 16.39 17.51
CA PHE A 83 -2.29 15.30 16.64
C PHE A 83 -1.40 14.07 16.87
N SER A 84 -1.98 12.88 16.71
CA SER A 84 -1.28 11.60 16.78
C SER A 84 -1.00 11.00 15.41
N ARG A 85 -1.70 11.46 14.36
CA ARG A 85 -1.61 10.93 13.00
C ARG A 85 -1.60 12.03 11.94
N VAL A 86 -1.02 11.71 10.79
CA VAL A 86 -1.06 12.56 9.59
C VAL A 86 -1.64 11.74 8.44
N VAL A 87 -2.58 12.31 7.72
CA VAL A 87 -3.11 11.75 6.48
C VAL A 87 -2.60 12.61 5.32
N VAL A 88 -1.95 11.97 4.35
CA VAL A 88 -1.48 12.64 3.13
C VAL A 88 -2.39 12.23 1.97
N GLU A 89 -3.13 13.18 1.40
CA GLU A 89 -3.84 12.98 0.14
C GLU A 89 -2.90 13.31 -1.01
N THR A 90 -2.61 12.32 -1.87
CA THR A 90 -1.79 12.51 -3.06
C THR A 90 -2.64 12.87 -4.27
N THR A 91 -2.02 13.51 -5.27
CA THR A 91 -2.69 13.74 -6.57
C THR A 91 -3.09 12.43 -7.23
N GLY A 92 -4.08 12.50 -8.14
CA GLY A 92 -4.59 11.30 -8.82
C GLY A 92 -3.60 10.61 -9.76
N LEU A 93 -2.50 11.26 -10.11
CA LEU A 93 -1.42 10.70 -10.95
C LEU A 93 -0.14 10.42 -10.16
N ALA A 94 -0.12 10.73 -8.86
CA ALA A 94 1.08 10.55 -8.05
C ALA A 94 1.38 9.07 -7.82
N ASP A 95 2.68 8.77 -7.87
CA ASP A 95 3.23 7.53 -7.36
C ASP A 95 3.41 7.65 -5.83
N PRO A 96 2.69 6.85 -5.02
CA PRO A 96 2.81 6.92 -3.57
C PRO A 96 4.18 6.45 -3.04
N SER A 97 5.01 5.79 -3.86
CA SER A 97 6.34 5.32 -3.46
C SER A 97 7.26 6.43 -2.99
N GLY A 98 7.13 7.63 -3.57
CA GLY A 98 7.90 8.80 -3.17
C GLY A 98 7.63 9.24 -1.73
N VAL A 99 6.36 9.20 -1.30
CA VAL A 99 5.96 9.49 0.09
C VAL A 99 6.48 8.42 1.05
N PHE A 100 6.40 7.16 0.64
CA PHE A 100 6.90 6.05 1.44
C PHE A 100 8.42 6.13 1.63
N ALA A 101 9.18 6.35 0.55
CA ALA A 101 10.63 6.48 0.60
C ALA A 101 11.09 7.61 1.55
N MET A 102 10.36 8.71 1.59
CA MET A 102 10.64 9.84 2.47
C MET A 102 10.47 9.46 3.95
N VAL A 103 9.37 8.78 4.30
CA VAL A 103 9.07 8.39 5.68
C VAL A 103 9.90 7.19 6.14
N SER A 104 10.41 6.36 5.20
CA SER A 104 11.23 5.18 5.51
C SER A 104 12.74 5.46 5.44
N GLY A 105 13.16 6.65 4.99
CA GLY A 105 14.56 7.03 4.84
C GLY A 105 15.19 7.64 6.10
N ASP A 106 16.50 7.89 6.03
CA ASP A 106 17.25 8.61 7.07
C ASP A 106 17.00 10.13 7.02
N THR A 107 15.74 10.52 6.90
CA THR A 107 15.29 11.91 6.86
C THR A 107 14.71 12.32 8.21
N LEU A 108 14.51 13.61 8.42
CA LEU A 108 13.86 14.08 9.66
C LEU A 108 12.43 13.53 9.74
N ALA A 109 11.72 13.47 8.62
CA ALA A 109 10.40 12.86 8.52
C ALA A 109 10.44 11.37 8.89
N GLY A 110 11.41 10.60 8.39
CA GLY A 110 11.59 9.18 8.71
C GLY A 110 11.91 8.90 10.18
N ILE A 111 12.60 9.84 10.86
CA ILE A 111 12.89 9.72 12.29
C ILE A 111 11.66 10.03 13.17
N ARG A 112 10.72 10.85 12.69
CA ARG A 112 9.61 11.42 13.47
C ARG A 112 8.27 10.81 13.19
N TYR A 113 8.09 10.25 12.00
CA TYR A 113 6.85 9.64 11.56
C TYR A 113 7.05 8.15 11.29
N VAL A 114 6.01 7.39 11.52
CA VAL A 114 5.97 5.96 11.22
C VAL A 114 4.89 5.71 10.20
N TRP A 115 5.25 5.05 9.12
CA TRP A 115 4.31 4.65 8.09
C TRP A 115 3.26 3.68 8.66
N GLN A 116 2.00 3.88 8.32
CA GLN A 116 0.91 3.03 8.80
C GLN A 116 0.28 2.23 7.67
N SER A 117 -0.32 2.88 6.70
CA SER A 117 -1.03 2.19 5.61
C SER A 117 -1.16 3.03 4.35
N VAL A 118 -1.34 2.36 3.22
CA VAL A 118 -1.75 2.94 1.94
C VAL A 118 -3.23 2.64 1.72
N VAL A 119 -4.03 3.70 1.58
CA VAL A 119 -5.44 3.60 1.21
C VAL A 119 -5.61 4.08 -0.22
N THR A 120 -6.06 3.20 -1.12
CA THR A 120 -6.26 3.51 -2.53
C THR A 120 -7.73 3.45 -2.90
N LEU A 121 -8.24 4.54 -3.50
CA LEU A 121 -9.59 4.58 -4.04
C LEU A 121 -9.59 4.19 -5.52
N VAL A 122 -10.54 3.33 -5.89
CA VAL A 122 -10.79 2.92 -7.26
C VAL A 122 -12.24 3.23 -7.59
N ASP A 123 -12.46 3.94 -8.70
CA ASP A 123 -13.79 4.34 -9.16
C ASP A 123 -14.62 3.11 -9.55
N GLY A 124 -15.77 2.88 -8.94
CA GLY A 124 -16.64 1.73 -9.25
C GLY A 124 -17.21 1.74 -10.66
N VAL A 125 -17.33 2.93 -11.28
CA VAL A 125 -17.86 3.09 -12.64
C VAL A 125 -16.76 2.89 -13.69
N ASN A 126 -15.63 3.60 -13.52
CA ASN A 126 -14.57 3.66 -14.53
C ASN A 126 -13.30 2.89 -14.15
N GLY A 127 -13.29 2.24 -12.97
CA GLY A 127 -12.09 1.64 -12.41
C GLY A 127 -11.49 0.53 -13.27
N SER A 128 -12.30 -0.30 -13.90
CA SER A 128 -11.80 -1.36 -14.79
C SER A 128 -11.04 -0.79 -15.99
N GLU A 129 -11.60 0.23 -16.64
CA GLU A 129 -10.95 0.93 -17.75
C GLU A 129 -9.68 1.67 -17.29
N THR A 130 -9.76 2.32 -16.12
CA THR A 130 -8.62 3.03 -15.52
C THR A 130 -7.44 2.09 -15.25
N LEU A 131 -7.69 0.91 -14.70
CA LEU A 131 -6.65 -0.08 -14.43
C LEU A 131 -5.98 -0.61 -15.71
N GLU A 132 -6.75 -0.73 -16.81
CA GLU A 132 -6.23 -1.17 -18.10
C GLU A 132 -5.45 -0.08 -18.83
N ALA A 133 -5.97 1.15 -18.82
CA ALA A 133 -5.44 2.24 -19.64
C ALA A 133 -4.30 3.01 -18.96
N HIS A 134 -4.24 3.00 -17.63
CA HIS A 134 -3.35 3.86 -16.86
C HIS A 134 -2.49 3.09 -15.84
N ALA A 135 -1.20 2.95 -16.14
CA ALA A 135 -0.25 2.31 -15.26
C ALA A 135 -0.26 2.89 -13.82
N ALA A 136 -0.44 4.22 -13.69
CA ALA A 136 -0.52 4.86 -12.37
C ALA A 136 -1.68 4.32 -11.51
N GLY A 137 -2.87 4.09 -12.10
CA GLY A 137 -4.00 3.51 -11.38
C GLY A 137 -3.73 2.09 -10.89
N ALA A 138 -3.12 1.26 -11.75
CA ALA A 138 -2.74 -0.10 -11.40
C ALA A 138 -1.63 -0.14 -10.33
N GLN A 139 -0.61 0.72 -10.43
CA GLN A 139 0.45 0.86 -9.41
C GLN A 139 -0.11 1.29 -8.06
N GLN A 140 -0.98 2.30 -8.03
CA GLN A 140 -1.63 2.75 -6.80
C GLN A 140 -2.44 1.61 -6.14
N ALA A 141 -3.18 0.82 -6.93
CA ALA A 141 -3.92 -0.32 -6.41
C ALA A 141 -3.01 -1.45 -5.93
N ALA A 142 -1.90 -1.70 -6.61
CA ALA A 142 -0.91 -2.71 -6.24
C ALA A 142 -0.23 -2.40 -4.90
N MET A 143 0.01 -1.12 -4.60
CA MET A 143 0.67 -0.69 -3.37
C MET A 143 -0.27 -0.60 -2.16
N ALA A 144 -1.57 -0.72 -2.34
CA ALA A 144 -2.56 -0.49 -1.29
C ALA A 144 -2.56 -1.54 -0.17
N ASP A 145 -2.74 -1.10 1.08
CA ASP A 145 -3.17 -1.93 2.20
C ASP A 145 -4.69 -2.04 2.26
N HIS A 146 -5.36 -0.95 1.84
CA HIS A 146 -6.81 -0.89 1.74
C HIS A 146 -7.21 -0.39 0.35
N LEU A 147 -8.00 -1.19 -0.34
CA LEU A 147 -8.64 -0.84 -1.60
C LEU A 147 -10.09 -0.45 -1.34
N ILE A 148 -10.49 0.72 -1.78
CA ILE A 148 -11.86 1.20 -1.62
C ILE A 148 -12.48 1.39 -2.99
N ILE A 149 -13.44 0.54 -3.35
CA ILE A 149 -14.28 0.76 -4.54
C ILE A 149 -15.27 1.86 -4.19
N SER A 150 -15.08 3.02 -4.75
CA SER A 150 -15.93 4.19 -4.56
C SER A 150 -17.09 4.21 -5.56
N LYS A 151 -18.06 5.11 -5.34
CA LYS A 151 -19.20 5.33 -6.24
C LYS A 151 -19.99 4.05 -6.57
N THR A 152 -20.10 3.15 -5.60
CA THR A 152 -20.84 1.88 -5.80
C THR A 152 -22.34 2.09 -6.03
N ASP A 153 -22.87 3.25 -5.65
CA ASP A 153 -24.23 3.69 -5.93
C ASP A 153 -24.48 4.08 -7.39
N LEU A 154 -23.42 4.36 -8.14
CA LEU A 154 -23.49 4.72 -9.57
C LEU A 154 -23.09 3.57 -10.49
N ALA A 155 -22.40 2.56 -9.98
CA ALA A 155 -21.97 1.42 -10.75
C ALA A 155 -23.10 0.38 -10.90
N ALA A 156 -23.30 -0.11 -12.10
CA ALA A 156 -24.31 -1.15 -12.38
C ALA A 156 -23.89 -2.51 -11.77
N ASP A 157 -22.61 -2.84 -11.85
CA ASP A 157 -21.98 -4.02 -11.25
C ASP A 157 -20.50 -3.74 -10.99
N ILE A 158 -20.00 -4.22 -9.87
CA ILE A 158 -18.60 -4.11 -9.48
C ILE A 158 -17.90 -5.47 -9.36
N GLY A 159 -18.56 -6.56 -9.78
CA GLY A 159 -18.06 -7.93 -9.60
C GLY A 159 -16.73 -8.17 -10.32
N ASP A 160 -16.63 -7.71 -11.56
CA ASP A 160 -15.39 -7.81 -12.34
C ASP A 160 -14.27 -6.97 -11.77
N LEU A 161 -14.54 -5.70 -11.46
CA LEU A 161 -13.56 -4.81 -10.85
C LEU A 161 -13.03 -5.40 -9.53
N ARG A 162 -13.93 -5.90 -8.68
CA ARG A 162 -13.56 -6.56 -7.42
C ARG A 162 -12.63 -7.73 -7.65
N ARG A 163 -12.94 -8.59 -8.63
CA ARG A 163 -12.12 -9.75 -8.98
C ARG A 163 -10.74 -9.33 -9.46
N ARG A 164 -10.66 -8.33 -10.33
CA ARG A 164 -9.40 -7.78 -10.83
C ARG A 164 -8.54 -7.21 -9.70
N LEU A 165 -9.11 -6.42 -8.82
CA LEU A 165 -8.40 -5.85 -7.67
C LEU A 165 -7.88 -6.93 -6.72
N GLN A 166 -8.66 -8.00 -6.49
CA GLN A 166 -8.25 -9.13 -5.66
C GLN A 166 -7.09 -9.93 -6.29
N ILE A 167 -7.03 -10.02 -7.61
CA ILE A 167 -5.92 -10.67 -8.30
C ILE A 167 -4.69 -9.74 -8.32
N LEU A 168 -4.88 -8.45 -8.58
CA LEU A 168 -3.80 -7.46 -8.61
C LEU A 168 -3.13 -7.29 -7.24
N ASN A 169 -3.93 -7.29 -6.18
CA ASN A 169 -3.46 -7.15 -4.80
C ASN A 169 -4.33 -7.98 -3.86
N SER A 170 -3.97 -9.25 -3.71
CA SER A 170 -4.70 -10.22 -2.88
C SER A 170 -4.67 -9.91 -1.40
N ASP A 171 -3.68 -9.14 -0.95
CA ASP A 171 -3.43 -8.83 0.45
C ASP A 171 -4.20 -7.61 0.94
N ALA A 172 -4.58 -6.73 0.02
CA ALA A 172 -5.33 -5.54 0.38
C ALA A 172 -6.71 -5.89 0.94
N ARG A 173 -7.11 -5.19 2.00
CA ARG A 173 -8.51 -5.23 2.46
C ARG A 173 -9.38 -4.47 1.49
N LEU A 174 -10.39 -5.14 0.96
CA LEU A 174 -11.31 -4.55 -0.01
C LEU A 174 -12.56 -4.01 0.69
N HIS A 175 -12.82 -2.74 0.51
CA HIS A 175 -13.97 -2.00 1.02
C HIS A 175 -14.82 -1.45 -0.12
N GLN A 176 -16.04 -1.02 0.21
CA GLN A 176 -16.95 -0.34 -0.71
C GLN A 176 -17.41 0.96 -0.09
N ALA A 177 -17.46 2.01 -0.89
CA ALA A 177 -17.98 3.31 -0.50
C ALA A 177 -19.07 3.76 -1.46
N SER A 178 -20.17 4.26 -0.89
CA SER A 178 -21.33 4.79 -1.59
C SER A 178 -21.56 6.22 -1.14
N ARG A 179 -21.66 7.16 -2.08
CA ARG A 179 -21.88 8.59 -1.81
C ARG A 179 -20.90 9.18 -0.79
N GLY A 180 -19.65 8.73 -0.82
CA GLY A 180 -18.61 9.12 0.13
C GLY A 180 -18.70 8.44 1.50
N ALA A 181 -19.73 7.66 1.78
CA ALA A 181 -19.84 6.90 3.03
C ALA A 181 -19.10 5.56 2.92
N LEU A 182 -18.30 5.27 3.93
CA LEU A 182 -17.53 4.03 4.07
C LEU A 182 -17.96 3.32 5.36
N GLY A 183 -18.14 2.01 5.32
CA GLY A 183 -18.48 1.20 6.50
C GLY A 183 -17.28 0.91 7.43
N ALA A 184 -16.14 1.57 7.22
CA ALA A 184 -14.93 1.45 8.03
C ALA A 184 -14.57 2.81 8.65
N SER A 185 -14.06 2.79 9.88
CA SER A 185 -13.54 3.98 10.56
C SER A 185 -12.15 4.37 10.04
N LEU A 186 -11.73 5.61 10.33
CA LEU A 186 -10.36 6.04 10.02
C LEU A 186 -9.33 5.15 10.75
N ASP A 187 -9.59 4.79 12.00
CA ASP A 187 -8.72 3.89 12.77
C ASP A 187 -8.57 2.52 12.10
N ALA A 188 -9.63 1.98 11.52
CA ALA A 188 -9.57 0.71 10.79
C ALA A 188 -8.72 0.80 9.52
N LEU A 189 -8.72 1.96 8.85
CA LEU A 189 -7.89 2.22 7.68
C LEU A 189 -6.42 2.49 8.02
N MET A 190 -6.13 2.92 9.25
CA MET A 190 -4.76 3.12 9.73
C MET A 190 -4.08 1.80 10.13
N GLN A 191 -4.83 0.72 10.25
CA GLN A 191 -4.23 -0.59 10.53
C GLN A 191 -3.66 -1.16 9.21
N PRO A 192 -2.38 -1.55 9.17
CA PRO A 192 -1.85 -2.25 8.00
C PRO A 192 -2.70 -3.48 7.72
N ALA A 193 -2.85 -3.86 6.46
CA ALA A 193 -3.49 -5.12 6.14
C ALA A 193 -2.75 -6.23 6.91
N PRO A 194 -3.46 -7.16 7.59
CA PRO A 194 -2.80 -8.29 8.22
C PRO A 194 -1.93 -8.96 7.18
N GLY A 195 -0.74 -9.39 7.59
CA GLY A 195 0.15 -10.17 6.74
C GLY A 195 -0.66 -11.26 6.07
N ALA A 196 -0.35 -11.53 4.81
CA ALA A 196 -1.11 -12.43 3.96
C ALA A 196 -1.68 -13.59 4.79
N ASP A 197 -3.01 -13.66 4.89
CA ASP A 197 -3.64 -14.77 5.59
C ASP A 197 -3.20 -16.02 4.82
N ALA A 198 -2.41 -16.87 5.43
CA ALA A 198 -1.83 -18.06 4.81
C ALA A 198 -2.87 -18.94 4.08
N ARG A 199 -4.14 -18.78 4.44
CA ARG A 199 -5.28 -19.45 3.79
C ARG A 199 -5.74 -18.78 2.49
N ARG A 200 -5.43 -17.48 2.26
CA ARG A 200 -5.73 -16.77 1.01
C ARG A 200 -4.65 -16.95 -0.04
N LEU A 201 -3.45 -17.33 0.38
CA LEU A 201 -2.29 -17.56 -0.47
C LEU A 201 -2.42 -18.81 -1.36
N GLY A 202 -3.47 -19.60 -1.23
CA GLY A 202 -3.76 -20.77 -2.08
C GLY A 202 -4.46 -20.47 -3.40
N LEU A 203 -4.73 -19.21 -3.73
CA LEU A 203 -5.26 -18.87 -5.02
C LEU A 203 -4.08 -18.69 -5.99
N SER A 204 -3.90 -19.70 -6.84
CA SER A 204 -3.07 -19.65 -8.03
C SER A 204 -3.46 -18.43 -8.90
N GLY A 205 -2.89 -17.29 -8.58
CA GLY A 205 -2.96 -16.10 -9.42
C GLY A 205 -2.12 -16.36 -10.67
N GLY A 206 -2.75 -16.63 -11.79
CA GLY A 206 -2.09 -16.54 -13.07
C GLY A 206 -1.55 -15.11 -13.27
N PRO A 207 -0.53 -14.90 -14.10
CA PRO A 207 0.02 -13.58 -14.36
C PRO A 207 -1.08 -12.68 -14.90
N LEU A 208 -1.47 -11.67 -14.14
CA LEU A 208 -2.28 -10.58 -14.62
C LEU A 208 -1.36 -9.57 -15.30
N HIS A 209 -1.58 -9.41 -16.57
CA HIS A 209 -0.96 -8.35 -17.37
C HIS A 209 -1.91 -7.17 -17.50
N ASP A 210 -2.26 -6.53 -16.38
CA ASP A 210 -2.95 -5.24 -16.41
C ASP A 210 -1.91 -4.12 -16.37
N ALA A 211 -1.88 -3.28 -17.39
CA ALA A 211 -0.99 -2.12 -17.52
C ALA A 211 0.52 -2.41 -17.24
N GLY A 212 0.98 -3.65 -17.48
CA GLY A 212 2.37 -4.04 -17.25
C GLY A 212 2.73 -4.34 -15.78
N ILE A 213 1.74 -4.47 -14.90
CA ILE A 213 1.94 -4.93 -13.52
C ILE A 213 1.91 -6.45 -13.49
N THR A 214 2.86 -7.02 -12.77
CA THR A 214 2.98 -8.47 -12.56
C THR A 214 2.95 -8.77 -11.07
N SER A 215 2.20 -9.79 -10.69
CA SER A 215 2.25 -10.37 -9.36
C SER A 215 2.83 -11.78 -9.45
N CYS A 216 3.83 -12.10 -8.64
CA CYS A 216 4.39 -13.44 -8.55
C CYS A 216 4.48 -13.89 -7.10
N TRP A 217 4.33 -15.20 -6.90
CA TRP A 217 4.43 -15.86 -5.62
C TRP A 217 5.68 -16.71 -5.55
N LEU A 218 6.52 -16.42 -4.59
CA LEU A 218 7.70 -17.23 -4.27
C LEU A 218 7.39 -18.11 -3.05
N HIS A 219 7.45 -19.43 -3.19
CA HIS A 219 7.35 -20.34 -2.07
C HIS A 219 8.72 -20.60 -1.48
N PHE A 220 8.84 -20.49 -0.16
CA PHE A 220 10.09 -20.76 0.53
C PHE A 220 10.05 -22.11 1.28
N ARG A 221 11.21 -22.71 1.41
CA ARG A 221 11.41 -23.84 2.30
C ARG A 221 11.25 -23.41 3.76
N PRO A 222 10.76 -24.27 4.65
CA PRO A 222 10.92 -24.07 6.07
C PRO A 222 12.40 -23.89 6.41
N SER A 223 12.74 -22.98 7.34
CA SER A 223 14.13 -22.68 7.71
C SER A 223 14.94 -21.99 6.60
N LEU A 224 14.48 -20.82 6.20
CA LEU A 224 15.11 -19.96 5.19
C LEU A 224 16.42 -19.35 5.75
N PRO A 225 17.55 -19.47 5.06
CA PRO A 225 18.81 -18.83 5.47
C PRO A 225 18.67 -17.29 5.40
N ARG A 226 18.90 -16.60 6.50
CA ARG A 226 18.66 -15.16 6.62
C ARG A 226 19.57 -14.32 5.75
N LEU A 227 20.88 -14.63 5.74
CA LEU A 227 21.86 -13.86 4.98
C LEU A 227 21.63 -13.96 3.46
N GLU A 228 21.31 -15.14 2.98
CA GLU A 228 20.99 -15.38 1.58
C GLU A 228 19.71 -14.69 1.15
N PHE A 229 18.71 -14.65 2.04
CA PHE A 229 17.48 -13.91 1.79
C PHE A 229 17.73 -12.41 1.72
N ASP A 230 18.47 -11.85 2.69
CA ASP A 230 18.77 -10.42 2.72
C ASP A 230 19.58 -10.01 1.47
N ALA A 231 20.55 -10.84 1.02
CA ALA A 231 21.31 -10.60 -0.20
C ALA A 231 20.42 -10.69 -1.46
N ALA A 232 19.57 -11.71 -1.57
CA ALA A 232 18.63 -11.84 -2.70
C ALA A 232 17.67 -10.66 -2.78
N PHE A 233 17.17 -10.20 -1.63
CA PHE A 233 16.24 -9.08 -1.60
C PHE A 233 16.95 -7.74 -1.93
N ALA A 234 18.20 -7.58 -1.51
CA ALA A 234 19.02 -6.43 -1.90
C ALA A 234 19.24 -6.38 -3.42
N ASP A 235 19.62 -7.50 -4.04
CA ASP A 235 19.76 -7.60 -5.49
C ASP A 235 18.43 -7.33 -6.22
N LEU A 236 17.30 -7.79 -5.65
CA LEU A 236 15.97 -7.54 -6.18
C LEU A 236 15.66 -6.03 -6.20
N THR A 237 15.93 -5.34 -5.09
CA THR A 237 15.70 -3.90 -4.96
C THR A 237 16.67 -3.07 -5.79
N GLU A 238 17.95 -3.48 -5.90
CA GLU A 238 18.94 -2.81 -6.75
C GLU A 238 18.58 -2.93 -8.23
N LYS A 239 18.18 -4.13 -8.66
CA LYS A 239 17.87 -4.40 -10.07
C LYS A 239 16.62 -3.72 -10.57
N PHE A 240 15.54 -3.74 -9.77
CA PHE A 240 14.23 -3.28 -10.22
C PHE A 240 13.85 -1.89 -9.68
N GLY A 241 14.46 -1.44 -8.59
CA GLY A 241 14.28 -0.11 -8.05
C GLY A 241 12.79 0.26 -7.89
N VAL A 242 12.38 1.32 -8.56
CA VAL A 242 11.01 1.84 -8.52
C VAL A 242 9.97 0.92 -9.20
N ASP A 243 10.41 -0.01 -10.05
CA ASP A 243 9.54 -0.99 -10.69
C ASP A 243 9.19 -2.16 -9.74
N LEU A 244 9.90 -2.34 -8.61
CA LEU A 244 9.50 -3.22 -7.52
C LEU A 244 8.49 -2.48 -6.63
N LEU A 245 7.21 -2.70 -6.82
CA LEU A 245 6.15 -1.91 -6.19
C LEU A 245 5.88 -2.35 -4.74
N ARG A 246 5.82 -3.67 -4.51
CA ARG A 246 5.50 -4.23 -3.20
C ARG A 246 6.04 -5.64 -3.08
N ALA A 247 6.47 -6.00 -1.88
CA ALA A 247 6.67 -7.40 -1.52
C ALA A 247 6.09 -7.65 -0.11
N LYS A 248 5.36 -8.76 0.05
CA LYS A 248 4.78 -9.12 1.33
C LYS A 248 4.74 -10.62 1.50
N GLY A 249 5.02 -11.10 2.72
CA GLY A 249 5.04 -12.55 2.93
C GLY A 249 5.33 -12.97 4.36
N ILE A 250 5.57 -14.27 4.49
CA ILE A 250 5.96 -14.92 5.75
C ILE A 250 7.21 -15.73 5.48
N ALA A 251 8.21 -15.61 6.36
CA ALA A 251 9.40 -16.43 6.35
C ALA A 251 9.65 -17.11 7.70
N HIS A 252 10.13 -18.33 7.63
CA HIS A 252 10.66 -19.05 8.78
C HIS A 252 12.19 -19.05 8.65
N PHE A 253 12.85 -18.11 9.31
CA PHE A 253 14.29 -18.03 9.26
C PHE A 253 14.98 -19.08 10.11
N ALA A 254 16.11 -19.59 9.63
CA ALA A 254 16.89 -20.57 10.34
C ALA A 254 17.39 -20.02 11.67
N GLY A 255 17.04 -20.70 12.76
CA GLY A 255 17.43 -20.28 14.12
C GLY A 255 16.44 -19.37 14.82
N ASP A 256 15.45 -18.83 14.13
CA ASP A 256 14.42 -17.99 14.73
C ASP A 256 13.30 -18.85 15.35
N PRO A 257 12.83 -18.54 16.57
CA PRO A 257 11.79 -19.33 17.25
C PRO A 257 10.39 -19.06 16.71
N LYS A 258 10.19 -17.96 15.97
CA LYS A 258 8.89 -17.54 15.41
C LYS A 258 9.02 -17.19 13.94
N PRO A 259 7.93 -17.38 13.17
CA PRO A 259 7.84 -16.83 11.82
C PRO A 259 7.98 -15.31 11.82
N SER A 260 8.48 -14.77 10.73
CA SER A 260 8.56 -13.33 10.51
C SER A 260 7.64 -12.91 9.38
N VAL A 261 6.97 -11.78 9.56
CA VAL A 261 6.26 -11.07 8.49
C VAL A 261 7.26 -10.21 7.73
N LEU A 262 7.22 -10.30 6.42
CA LEU A 262 8.03 -9.54 5.47
C LEU A 262 7.15 -8.48 4.84
N GLN A 263 7.60 -7.23 4.82
CA GLN A 263 6.90 -6.13 4.16
C GLN A 263 7.90 -5.21 3.46
N TYR A 264 7.58 -4.89 2.21
CA TYR A 264 8.31 -3.92 1.40
C TYR A 264 7.34 -3.12 0.55
N VAL A 265 7.60 -1.83 0.45
CA VAL A 265 6.92 -0.92 -0.50
C VAL A 265 8.00 -0.14 -1.24
N ALA A 266 7.75 0.15 -2.51
CA ALA A 266 8.70 0.82 -3.39
C ALA A 266 9.31 2.08 -2.76
N GLY A 267 10.62 2.18 -2.85
CA GLY A 267 11.39 3.30 -2.28
C GLY A 267 11.77 3.16 -0.81
N GLY A 268 11.28 2.12 -0.11
CA GLY A 268 11.64 1.84 1.28
C GLY A 268 12.65 0.71 1.44
N THR A 269 12.82 0.27 2.68
CA THR A 269 13.58 -0.92 3.04
C THR A 269 12.62 -2.05 3.40
N ILE A 270 13.09 -3.31 3.26
CA ILE A 270 12.28 -4.44 3.72
C ILE A 270 12.21 -4.44 5.26
N GLU A 271 10.99 -4.46 5.78
CA GLU A 271 10.72 -4.67 7.18
C GLU A 271 10.51 -6.16 7.45
N ILE A 272 11.22 -6.70 8.45
CA ILE A 272 11.15 -8.10 8.85
C ILE A 272 10.85 -8.15 10.34
N THR A 273 9.61 -8.50 10.67
CA THR A 273 9.09 -8.43 12.04
C THR A 273 8.64 -9.81 12.52
N PRO A 274 9.17 -10.32 13.66
CA PRO A 274 8.66 -11.54 14.26
C PRO A 274 7.16 -11.43 14.57
N ALA A 275 6.39 -12.46 14.27
CA ALA A 275 4.94 -12.45 14.44
C ALA A 275 4.44 -13.68 15.21
N ASP A 276 3.35 -13.51 15.95
CA ASP A 276 2.64 -14.60 16.61
C ASP A 276 1.75 -15.34 15.61
N LEU A 277 2.39 -16.08 14.71
CA LEU A 277 1.76 -16.94 13.74
C LEU A 277 1.97 -18.40 14.12
N ALA A 278 1.12 -19.28 13.59
CA ALA A 278 1.32 -20.72 13.74
C ALA A 278 2.67 -21.15 13.17
N ALA A 279 3.36 -22.07 13.84
CA ALA A 279 4.68 -22.54 13.43
C ALA A 279 4.69 -23.24 12.05
N ASP A 280 3.53 -23.67 11.58
CA ASP A 280 3.28 -24.27 10.27
C ASP A 280 2.68 -23.30 9.26
N ALA A 281 2.68 -22.00 9.56
CA ALA A 281 2.21 -21.00 8.62
C ALA A 281 2.99 -21.10 7.30
N PRO A 282 2.32 -21.14 6.14
CA PRO A 282 2.99 -21.25 4.84
C PRO A 282 3.99 -20.12 4.63
N ALA A 283 5.24 -20.49 4.29
CA ALA A 283 6.28 -19.52 3.99
C ALA A 283 6.28 -19.17 2.50
N GLY A 284 6.37 -17.88 2.20
CA GLY A 284 6.44 -17.39 0.84
C GLY A 284 6.40 -15.86 0.78
N LEU A 285 6.64 -15.33 -0.42
CA LEU A 285 6.68 -13.91 -0.70
C LEU A 285 5.87 -13.62 -1.96
N VAL A 286 4.85 -12.78 -1.84
CA VAL A 286 4.18 -12.15 -2.99
C VAL A 286 5.02 -10.95 -3.40
N VAL A 287 5.41 -10.87 -4.65
CA VAL A 287 6.11 -9.73 -5.24
C VAL A 287 5.22 -9.13 -6.32
N ILE A 288 4.97 -7.84 -6.21
CA ILE A 288 4.24 -7.05 -7.21
C ILE A 288 5.23 -6.08 -7.85
N ALA A 289 5.37 -6.15 -9.16
CA ALA A 289 6.34 -5.35 -9.90
C ALA A 289 5.75 -4.83 -11.21
N SER A 290 6.28 -3.71 -11.71
CA SER A 290 5.94 -3.12 -13.01
C SER A 290 6.99 -3.49 -14.03
N LYS A 291 6.57 -3.95 -15.22
CA LYS A 291 7.48 -4.30 -16.33
C LYS A 291 8.52 -5.38 -16.01
N VAL A 292 8.29 -6.18 -15.00
CA VAL A 292 9.17 -7.27 -14.55
C VAL A 292 8.42 -8.58 -14.70
N SER A 293 9.04 -9.58 -15.29
CA SER A 293 8.46 -10.91 -15.41
C SER A 293 8.64 -11.73 -14.13
N PRO A 294 7.72 -12.68 -13.82
CA PRO A 294 7.89 -13.58 -12.67
C PRO A 294 9.22 -14.33 -12.68
N GLY A 295 9.66 -14.81 -13.85
CA GLY A 295 10.92 -15.53 -13.99
C GLY A 295 12.16 -14.69 -13.67
N GLU A 296 12.13 -13.37 -13.90
CA GLU A 296 13.22 -12.49 -13.51
C GLU A 296 13.32 -12.34 -11.99
N VAL A 297 12.19 -12.29 -11.29
CA VAL A 297 12.14 -12.27 -9.83
C VAL A 297 12.64 -13.61 -9.28
N GLU A 298 12.12 -14.72 -9.77
CA GLU A 298 12.51 -16.07 -9.34
C GLU A 298 14.01 -16.32 -9.53
N ASN A 299 14.58 -15.92 -10.67
CA ASN A 299 16.00 -16.11 -10.98
C ASN A 299 16.93 -15.45 -9.97
N ILE A 300 16.55 -14.31 -9.38
CA ILE A 300 17.34 -13.66 -8.34
C ILE A 300 17.40 -14.57 -7.10
N PHE A 301 16.27 -15.06 -6.62
CA PHE A 301 16.24 -15.95 -5.46
C PHE A 301 16.93 -17.28 -5.73
N VAL A 302 16.80 -17.83 -6.93
CA VAL A 302 17.54 -19.04 -7.37
C VAL A 302 19.04 -18.82 -7.33
N ALA A 303 19.54 -17.67 -7.79
CA ALA A 303 20.96 -17.34 -7.79
C ALA A 303 21.57 -17.32 -6.36
N HIS A 304 20.76 -17.00 -5.35
CA HIS A 304 21.15 -17.05 -3.94
C HIS A 304 20.84 -18.40 -3.25
N GLY A 305 20.51 -19.45 -4.01
CA GLY A 305 20.22 -20.77 -3.46
C GLY A 305 18.83 -20.89 -2.80
N LEU A 306 17.95 -19.91 -2.99
CA LEU A 306 16.61 -19.84 -2.44
C LEU A 306 15.55 -20.22 -3.50
N GLY A 307 15.84 -21.20 -4.33
CA GLY A 307 14.93 -21.64 -5.40
C GLY A 307 13.52 -21.97 -4.88
N PRO A 308 12.49 -21.84 -5.76
CA PRO A 308 11.11 -22.06 -5.40
C PRO A 308 10.93 -23.49 -4.84
N TYR A 309 10.29 -23.56 -3.70
CA TYR A 309 9.87 -24.85 -3.14
C TYR A 309 8.55 -25.23 -3.84
N LEU A 310 8.63 -26.16 -4.78
CA LEU A 310 7.44 -26.81 -5.31
C LEU A 310 6.82 -27.64 -4.16
N MET A 311 5.73 -27.15 -3.59
CA MET A 311 4.88 -27.98 -2.74
C MET A 311 4.46 -29.14 -3.60
N ALA A 312 4.81 -30.37 -3.20
CA ALA A 312 4.25 -31.57 -3.80
C ALA A 312 2.73 -31.48 -3.66
N GLU A 313 2.03 -31.29 -4.78
CA GLU A 313 0.59 -31.44 -4.80
C GLU A 313 0.27 -32.83 -4.23
N ASP A 314 -0.43 -32.86 -3.10
CA ASP A 314 -1.06 -34.05 -2.60
C ASP A 314 -2.09 -34.50 -3.63
N HIS A 315 -1.62 -35.27 -4.63
CA HIS A 315 -2.47 -36.08 -5.47
C HIS A 315 -3.05 -37.23 -4.61
N LYS A 316 -3.91 -36.90 -3.65
CA LYS A 316 -4.89 -37.86 -3.15
C LYS A 316 -6.03 -37.88 -4.13
N GLY A 317 -5.89 -38.87 -5.03
CA GLY A 317 -6.91 -39.23 -5.98
C GLY A 317 -8.29 -39.38 -5.32
N HIS A 318 -9.26 -38.77 -5.92
CA HIS A 318 -10.61 -39.28 -5.88
C HIS A 318 -10.73 -40.33 -6.99
N ALA A 319 -10.41 -41.56 -6.63
CA ALA A 319 -11.01 -42.76 -7.24
C ALA A 319 -12.27 -43.04 -6.43
N HIS A 320 -13.40 -42.83 -7.01
CA HIS A 320 -14.65 -43.59 -7.08
C HIS A 320 -15.80 -42.66 -7.43
#